data_919dc85acc6511b12e5a163f51ba976d
#
_entry.id   919dc85acc6511b12e5a163f51ba976d
#
_cell.length_a   1.000
_cell.length_b   1.000
_cell.length_c   1.000
_cell.angle_alpha   90.00
_cell.angle_beta   90.00
_cell.angle_gamma   90.00
#
_symmetry.space_group_name_H-M   'P 1'
#
loop_
_entity.id
_entity.type
_entity.pdbx_description
1 polymer ?
#
loop_
_entity_poly.entity_id
_entity_poly.type
_entity_poly.pdbx_seq_one_letter_code
_entity_poly.pdbx_strand_id
1 'polypeptide(L)' 'MATFHLRIALPDRPGSLGMVASAIGFAGCNIKRLDVIETVDGRAIDELIVSVPGSDPGDLLSVLTDISGVEVLSNEPAGD' A
#
# COMPACT_ATOMS: atom_id res chain seq x y z
N MET A 1 -9.32 -7.98 13.24
CA MET A 1 -8.46 -7.73 12.07
C MET A 1 -9.32 -7.30 10.92
N ALA A 2 -8.95 -6.23 10.26
CA ALA A 2 -9.72 -5.68 9.15
C ALA A 2 -8.90 -5.70 7.88
N THR A 3 -9.58 -5.77 6.74
CA THR A 3 -8.93 -5.82 5.43
C THR A 3 -9.31 -4.57 4.65
N PHE A 4 -8.31 -4.00 3.99
CA PHE A 4 -8.49 -2.77 3.21
C PHE A 4 -7.98 -2.96 1.80
N HIS A 5 -8.66 -2.30 0.88
CA HIS A 5 -8.25 -2.21 -0.52
C HIS A 5 -7.62 -0.84 -0.74
N LEU A 6 -6.35 -0.85 -1.09
CA LEU A 6 -5.59 0.36 -1.34
C LEU A 6 -5.21 0.45 -2.80
N ARG A 7 -5.22 1.67 -3.31
CA ARG A 7 -4.59 1.97 -4.59
C ARG A 7 -3.53 3.02 -4.32
N ILE A 8 -2.30 2.75 -4.72
CA ILE A 8 -1.17 3.65 -4.47
C ILE A 8 -0.42 3.93 -5.75
N ALA A 9 0.22 5.08 -5.80
CA ALA A 9 1.16 5.44 -6.85
C ALA A 9 2.55 5.50 -6.22
N LEU A 10 3.55 4.96 -6.91
CA LEU A 10 4.93 4.93 -6.43
C LEU A 10 5.88 5.06 -7.61
N PRO A 11 7.14 5.48 -7.38
CA PRO A 11 8.10 5.56 -8.48
C PRO A 11 8.31 4.19 -9.11
N ASP A 12 8.31 4.14 -10.44
CA ASP A 12 8.54 2.90 -11.18
C ASP A 12 10.03 2.68 -11.37
N ARG A 13 10.67 2.18 -10.31
CA ARG A 13 12.10 1.90 -10.31
C ARG A 13 12.42 0.80 -9.31
N PRO A 14 13.59 0.14 -9.47
CA PRO A 14 13.99 -0.93 -8.56
C PRO A 14 13.97 -0.46 -7.11
N GLY A 15 13.46 -1.31 -6.23
CA GLY A 15 13.43 -1.04 -4.80
C GLY A 15 12.20 -0.30 -4.30
N SER A 16 11.44 0.40 -5.15
CA SER A 16 10.26 1.13 -4.70
C SER A 16 9.22 0.24 -4.05
N LEU A 17 8.88 -0.86 -4.71
CA LEU A 17 7.89 -1.80 -4.16
C LEU A 17 8.40 -2.46 -2.90
N GLY A 18 9.70 -2.76 -2.84
CA GLY A 18 10.30 -3.33 -1.64
C GLY A 18 10.18 -2.42 -0.44
N MET A 19 10.35 -1.11 -0.63
CA MET A 19 10.18 -0.14 0.45
C MET A 19 8.73 -0.11 0.94
N VAL A 20 7.78 -0.14 0.03
CA VAL A 20 6.35 -0.17 0.37
C VAL A 20 6.02 -1.44 1.16
N ALA A 21 6.45 -2.60 0.65
CA ALA A 21 6.18 -3.87 1.30
C ALA A 21 6.80 -3.94 2.70
N SER A 22 8.03 -3.44 2.85
CA SER A 22 8.70 -3.41 4.15
C SER A 22 7.99 -2.50 5.13
N ALA A 23 7.52 -1.33 4.68
CA ALA A 23 6.79 -0.40 5.53
C ALA A 23 5.48 -1.01 6.01
N ILE A 24 4.76 -1.70 5.13
CA ILE A 24 3.51 -2.38 5.48
C ILE A 24 3.77 -3.45 6.53
N GLY A 25 4.80 -4.27 6.35
CA GLY A 25 5.18 -5.28 7.33
C GLY A 25 5.60 -4.67 8.67
N PHE A 26 6.34 -3.56 8.62
CA PHE A 26 6.78 -2.88 9.83
C PHE A 26 5.59 -2.34 10.64
N ALA A 27 4.51 -1.94 9.97
CA ALA A 27 3.29 -1.50 10.63
C ALA A 27 2.45 -2.66 11.19
N GLY A 28 2.93 -3.88 11.08
CA GLY A 28 2.22 -5.06 11.58
C GLY A 28 1.12 -5.56 10.66
N CYS A 29 1.11 -5.08 9.42
CA CYS A 29 0.09 -5.44 8.43
C CYS A 29 0.57 -6.56 7.52
N ASN A 30 -0.36 -7.24 6.88
CA ASN A 30 -0.04 -8.33 5.98
C ASN A 30 -0.64 -8.07 4.60
N ILE A 31 0.21 -8.15 3.57
CA ILE A 31 -0.25 -8.02 2.20
C ILE A 31 -0.89 -9.34 1.78
N LYS A 32 -2.17 -9.30 1.43
CA LYS A 32 -2.91 -10.47 0.98
C LYS A 32 -2.86 -10.59 -0.54
N ARG A 33 -2.75 -9.47 -1.23
CA ARG A 33 -2.71 -9.44 -2.69
C ARG A 33 -2.06 -8.14 -3.14
N LEU A 34 -1.33 -8.22 -4.25
CA LEU A 34 -0.71 -7.05 -4.87
C LEU A 34 -0.74 -7.21 -6.38
N ASP A 35 -1.28 -6.21 -7.07
CA ASP A 35 -1.31 -6.17 -8.53
C ASP A 35 -0.76 -4.84 -9.01
N VAL A 36 0.17 -4.88 -9.96
CA VAL A 36 0.60 -3.67 -10.67
C VAL A 36 -0.39 -3.45 -11.81
N ILE A 37 -1.14 -2.35 -11.76
CA ILE A 37 -2.23 -2.10 -12.69
C ILE A 37 -1.75 -1.43 -13.94
N GLU A 38 -0.91 -0.42 -13.79
CA GLU A 38 -0.39 0.31 -14.94
C GLU A 38 0.87 1.07 -14.56
N THR A 39 1.62 1.48 -15.57
CA THR A 39 2.79 2.32 -15.42
C THR A 39 2.59 3.53 -16.32
N VAL A 40 2.70 4.73 -15.76
CA VAL A 40 2.48 5.96 -16.49
C VAL A 40 3.39 7.05 -15.97
N ASP A 41 4.12 7.72 -16.86
CA ASP A 41 5.00 8.85 -16.53
C ASP A 41 6.01 8.54 -15.43
N GLY A 42 6.60 7.33 -15.47
CA GLY A 42 7.63 6.94 -14.50
C GLY A 42 7.07 6.54 -13.15
N ARG A 43 5.76 6.38 -13.03
CA ARG A 43 5.11 5.93 -11.81
C ARG A 43 4.35 4.65 -12.08
N ALA A 44 4.31 3.77 -11.08
CA ALA A 44 3.50 2.58 -11.11
C ALA A 44 2.25 2.81 -10.27
N ILE A 45 1.12 2.30 -10.72
CA ILE A 45 -0.12 2.28 -9.95
C ILE A 45 -0.35 0.85 -9.52
N ASP A 46 -0.38 0.62 -8.21
CA ASP A 46 -0.56 -0.70 -7.63
C ASP A 46 -1.84 -0.77 -6.84
N GLU A 47 -2.50 -1.93 -6.90
CA GLU A 47 -3.62 -2.24 -6.00
C GLU A 47 -3.18 -3.29 -5.01
N LEU A 48 -3.52 -3.06 -3.75
CA LEU A 48 -3.17 -3.97 -2.66
C LEU A 48 -4.40 -4.31 -1.83
N ILE A 49 -4.47 -5.55 -1.40
CA ILE A 49 -5.38 -5.97 -0.34
C ILE A 49 -4.51 -6.23 0.87
N VAL A 50 -4.77 -5.51 1.96
CA VAL A 50 -3.91 -5.55 3.15
C VAL A 50 -4.78 -5.78 4.38
N SER A 51 -4.40 -6.75 5.22
CA SER A 51 -5.05 -6.93 6.50
C SER A 51 -4.26 -6.16 7.56
N VAL A 52 -4.99 -5.46 8.43
CA VAL A 52 -4.40 -4.64 9.48
C VAL A 52 -4.81 -5.20 10.85
N PRO A 53 -3.95 -5.06 11.88
CA PRO A 53 -4.35 -5.42 13.23
C PRO A 53 -5.40 -4.42 13.71
N GLY A 54 -6.45 -4.91 14.34
CA GLY A 54 -7.56 -4.04 14.75
C GLY A 54 -8.42 -3.66 13.56
N SER A 55 -8.95 -2.45 13.57
CA SER A 55 -9.89 -1.99 12.55
C SER A 55 -9.54 -0.64 11.95
N ASP A 56 -8.47 0.01 12.42
CA ASP A 56 -8.10 1.35 11.99
C ASP A 56 -6.85 1.27 11.09
N PRO A 57 -6.94 1.73 9.83
CA PRO A 57 -5.78 1.70 8.93
C PRO A 57 -4.84 2.90 9.11
N GLY A 58 -5.01 3.72 10.15
CA GLY A 58 -4.23 4.94 10.32
C GLY A 58 -2.72 4.74 10.29
N ASP A 59 -2.21 3.73 11.01
CA ASP A 59 -0.78 3.46 11.03
C ASP A 59 -0.27 3.01 9.66
N LEU A 60 -1.05 2.19 8.96
CA LEU A 60 -0.72 1.76 7.60
C LEU A 60 -0.61 2.97 6.68
N LEU A 61 -1.60 3.85 6.71
CA LEU A 61 -1.60 5.02 5.85
C LEU A 61 -0.43 5.95 6.17
N SER A 62 -0.12 6.13 7.45
CA SER A 62 1.00 6.97 7.88
C SER A 62 2.34 6.46 7.34
N VAL A 63 2.62 5.15 7.47
CA VAL A 63 3.90 4.63 7.00
C VAL A 63 4.02 4.71 5.49
N LEU A 64 2.92 4.59 4.75
CA LEU A 64 2.94 4.71 3.30
C LEU A 64 3.20 6.15 2.87
N THR A 65 2.51 7.11 3.48
CA THR A 65 2.66 8.51 3.10
C THR A 65 4.01 9.09 3.51
N ASP A 66 4.71 8.46 4.44
CA ASP A 66 6.06 8.86 4.83
C ASP A 66 7.13 8.44 3.82
N ILE A 67 6.81 7.54 2.89
CA ILE A 67 7.77 7.13 1.87
C ILE A 67 7.77 8.16 0.76
N SER A 68 8.96 8.71 0.46
CA SER A 68 9.12 9.70 -0.60
C SER A 68 8.63 9.16 -1.94
N GLY A 69 7.76 9.90 -2.61
CA GLY A 69 7.25 9.53 -3.92
C GLY A 69 6.04 8.60 -3.89
N VAL A 70 5.61 8.14 -2.72
CA VAL A 70 4.43 7.29 -2.60
C VAL A 70 3.21 8.15 -2.29
N GLU A 71 2.13 7.88 -3.00
CA GLU A 71 0.85 8.57 -2.81
C GLU A 71 -0.27 7.54 -2.68
N VAL A 72 -1.09 7.67 -1.65
CA VAL A 72 -2.27 6.82 -1.48
C VAL A 72 -3.40 7.45 -2.27
N LEU A 73 -3.85 6.77 -3.32
CA LEU A 73 -4.89 7.27 -4.21
C LEU A 73 -6.28 6.95 -3.68
N SER A 74 -6.44 5.79 -3.06
CA SER A 74 -7.71 5.41 -2.45
C SER A 74 -7.48 4.39 -1.34
N ASN A 75 -8.41 4.32 -0.41
CA ASN A 75 -8.41 3.39 0.70
C ASN A 75 -9.84 3.10 1.08
N GLU A 76 -10.24 1.84 0.95
CA GLU A 76 -11.60 1.41 1.23
C GLU A 76 -11.60 0.09 1.99
N PRO A 77 -12.57 -0.12 2.90
CA PRO A 77 -12.73 -1.45 3.51
C PRO A 77 -12.98 -2.47 2.40
N ALA A 78 -12.29 -3.60 2.48
CA ALA A 78 -12.39 -4.64 1.45
C ALA A 78 -13.32 -5.77 1.87
N GLY A 79 -13.90 -5.66 3.03
CA GLY A 79 -14.66 -6.76 3.59
C GLY A 79 -13.73 -7.84 4.12
N ASP A 80 -14.24 -8.97 4.43
CA ASP A 80 -13.43 -10.05 5.01
C ASP A 80 -12.85 -10.96 3.99
#